data_5f6e706418d716b95bb4d83688737c80
#
_entry.id   5f6e706418d716b95bb4d83688737c80
#
_cell.length_a   1.000
_cell.length_b   1.000
_cell.length_c   1.000
_cell.angle_alpha   90.00
_cell.angle_beta   90.00
_cell.angle_gamma   90.00
#
_symmetry.space_group_name_H-M   'P 1'
#
loop_
_entity.id
_entity.type
_entity.pdbx_description
1 polymer ?
#
loop_
_entity_poly.entity_id
_entity_poly.type
_entity_poly.pdbx_seq_one_letter_code
_entity_poly.pdbx_strand_id
1 'polypeptide(L)'
;RMISVQNPAGGISYFTYDALGRVIKAENESGNQTCYEYTPNGNLAKVTDAMGNETFYQYDAMGHLTQSSCTGAEGEEPQNTVYTWDKEGHVTAVTDPLGDVECYTYDPAGRMKAKIDKDGYETSFHYGKDGQVEEIRYADGRTVSLTYNAIRQLEEVRDWLGTTKIAMDEAGHIASVTDPYGKNVGYEWGS
;
A
#
# COMPACT_ATOMS: atom_id res chain seq x y z
N ARG A 1 -22.75 -5.14 -21.61
CA ARG A 1 -23.57 -3.99 -21.18
C ARG A 1 -22.68 -2.75 -21.08
N MET A 2 -23.15 -1.59 -21.59
CA MET A 2 -22.47 -0.30 -21.48
C MET A 2 -23.24 0.61 -20.51
N ILE A 3 -22.52 1.35 -19.66
CA ILE A 3 -23.05 2.35 -18.71
C ILE A 3 -22.23 3.63 -18.88
N SER A 4 -22.87 4.80 -18.79
CA SER A 4 -22.19 6.10 -18.76
C SER A 4 -22.35 6.73 -17.37
N VAL A 5 -21.31 7.45 -16.95
CA VAL A 5 -21.27 8.23 -15.72
C VAL A 5 -20.88 9.66 -16.07
N GLN A 6 -21.67 10.65 -15.63
CA GLN A 6 -21.37 12.06 -15.81
C GLN A 6 -20.80 12.64 -14.51
N ASN A 7 -19.68 13.34 -14.62
CA ASN A 7 -19.07 14.06 -13.49
C ASN A 7 -19.79 15.42 -13.27
N PRO A 8 -19.60 16.11 -12.13
CA PRO A 8 -20.23 17.41 -11.85
C PRO A 8 -19.86 18.53 -12.84
N ALA A 9 -18.74 18.39 -13.57
CA ALA A 9 -18.32 19.33 -14.60
C ALA A 9 -18.91 19.04 -15.99
N GLY A 10 -19.75 17.97 -16.11
CA GLY A 10 -20.44 17.59 -17.35
C GLY A 10 -19.67 16.60 -18.22
N GLY A 11 -18.44 16.21 -17.87
CA GLY A 11 -17.68 15.18 -18.59
C GLY A 11 -18.32 13.79 -18.45
N ILE A 12 -18.36 13.02 -19.54
CA ILE A 12 -18.99 11.70 -19.58
C ILE A 12 -17.92 10.62 -19.75
N SER A 13 -17.95 9.60 -18.87
CA SER A 13 -17.14 8.39 -18.98
C SER A 13 -18.06 7.20 -19.32
N TYR A 14 -17.55 6.26 -20.13
CA TYR A 14 -18.30 5.07 -20.54
C TYR A 14 -17.59 3.82 -20.03
N PHE A 15 -18.39 2.86 -19.54
CA PHE A 15 -17.92 1.57 -19.06
C PHE A 15 -18.65 0.44 -19.80
N THR A 16 -17.90 -0.50 -20.33
CA THR A 16 -18.45 -1.72 -20.94
C THR A 16 -18.17 -2.90 -20.02
N TYR A 17 -19.18 -3.74 -19.83
CA TYR A 17 -19.12 -4.89 -18.93
C TYR A 17 -19.30 -6.19 -19.69
N ASP A 18 -18.65 -7.24 -19.23
CA ASP A 18 -18.88 -8.62 -19.69
C ASP A 18 -20.20 -9.19 -19.12
N ALA A 19 -20.46 -10.46 -19.41
CA ALA A 19 -21.67 -11.16 -18.94
C ALA A 19 -21.68 -11.41 -17.43
N LEU A 20 -20.50 -11.37 -16.77
CA LEU A 20 -20.34 -11.53 -15.32
C LEU A 20 -20.36 -10.19 -14.57
N GLY A 21 -20.55 -9.06 -15.27
CA GLY A 21 -20.61 -7.73 -14.68
C GLY A 21 -19.24 -7.11 -14.38
N ARG A 22 -18.15 -7.63 -14.94
CA ARG A 22 -16.80 -7.07 -14.80
C ARG A 22 -16.54 -6.04 -15.90
N VAL A 23 -15.85 -4.94 -15.58
CA VAL A 23 -15.47 -3.91 -16.56
C VAL A 23 -14.43 -4.48 -17.53
N ILE A 24 -14.75 -4.54 -18.81
CA ILE A 24 -13.81 -4.94 -19.87
C ILE A 24 -13.26 -3.76 -20.66
N LYS A 25 -13.86 -2.58 -20.54
CA LYS A 25 -13.42 -1.35 -21.18
C LYS A 25 -13.93 -0.15 -20.39
N ALA A 26 -13.05 0.80 -20.15
CA ALA A 26 -13.39 2.14 -19.66
C ALA A 26 -12.93 3.18 -20.69
N GLU A 27 -13.74 4.20 -20.92
CA GLU A 27 -13.43 5.34 -21.79
C GLU A 27 -13.69 6.63 -21.00
N ASN A 28 -12.70 7.51 -20.92
CA ASN A 28 -12.85 8.78 -20.22
C ASN A 28 -13.48 9.86 -21.14
N GLU A 29 -13.75 11.03 -20.56
CA GLU A 29 -14.34 12.17 -21.28
C GLU A 29 -13.54 12.68 -22.49
N SER A 30 -12.23 12.39 -22.54
CA SER A 30 -11.33 12.71 -23.64
C SER A 30 -11.27 11.60 -24.72
N GLY A 31 -12.03 10.51 -24.57
CA GLY A 31 -12.04 9.37 -25.48
C GLY A 31 -10.87 8.39 -25.27
N ASN A 32 -10.04 8.58 -24.25
CA ASN A 32 -8.98 7.64 -23.91
C ASN A 32 -9.58 6.35 -23.35
N GLN A 33 -9.15 5.21 -23.89
CA GLN A 33 -9.70 3.90 -23.57
C GLN A 33 -8.69 3.07 -22.79
N THR A 34 -9.17 2.37 -21.75
CA THR A 34 -8.44 1.32 -21.03
C THR A 34 -9.23 0.02 -21.15
N CYS A 35 -8.57 -1.06 -21.57
CA CYS A 35 -9.17 -2.38 -21.72
C CYS A 35 -8.68 -3.32 -20.63
N TYR A 36 -9.55 -4.23 -20.21
CA TYR A 36 -9.31 -5.19 -19.14
C TYR A 36 -9.65 -6.60 -19.59
N GLU A 37 -8.76 -7.54 -19.36
CA GLU A 37 -8.99 -8.96 -19.58
C GLU A 37 -8.88 -9.72 -18.26
N TYR A 38 -9.63 -10.80 -18.14
CA TYR A 38 -9.71 -11.56 -16.88
C TYR A 38 -9.40 -13.03 -17.11
N THR A 39 -8.79 -13.67 -16.12
CA THR A 39 -8.61 -15.11 -16.08
C THR A 39 -9.99 -15.81 -15.98
N PRO A 40 -10.06 -17.11 -16.28
CA PRO A 40 -11.29 -17.90 -16.06
C PRO A 40 -11.78 -17.85 -14.60
N ASN A 41 -10.86 -17.72 -13.62
CA ASN A 41 -11.17 -17.63 -12.20
C ASN A 41 -11.62 -16.22 -11.77
N GLY A 42 -11.63 -15.24 -12.68
CA GLY A 42 -12.11 -13.89 -12.43
C GLY A 42 -11.06 -12.88 -12.01
N ASN A 43 -9.79 -13.27 -11.87
CA ASN A 43 -8.69 -12.36 -11.59
C ASN A 43 -8.34 -11.53 -12.83
N LEU A 44 -7.86 -10.30 -12.64
CA LEU A 44 -7.40 -9.44 -13.74
C LEU A 44 -6.17 -10.07 -14.41
N ALA A 45 -6.26 -10.38 -15.70
CA ALA A 45 -5.17 -11.01 -16.45
C ALA A 45 -4.30 -9.99 -17.21
N LYS A 46 -4.96 -8.94 -17.76
CA LYS A 46 -4.27 -7.92 -18.55
C LYS A 46 -5.01 -6.59 -18.48
N VAL A 47 -4.22 -5.51 -18.50
CA VAL A 47 -4.69 -4.15 -18.72
C VAL A 47 -3.97 -3.60 -19.95
N THR A 48 -4.71 -2.95 -20.86
CA THR A 48 -4.14 -2.18 -21.97
C THR A 48 -4.57 -0.73 -21.80
N ASP A 49 -3.61 0.18 -21.70
CA ASP A 49 -3.89 1.62 -21.56
C ASP A 49 -4.23 2.29 -22.90
N ALA A 50 -4.55 3.58 -22.87
CA ALA A 50 -4.91 4.35 -24.07
C ALA A 50 -3.74 4.57 -25.04
N MET A 51 -2.51 4.37 -24.60
CA MET A 51 -1.30 4.44 -25.43
C MET A 51 -0.91 3.09 -26.02
N GLY A 52 -1.63 2.02 -25.64
CA GLY A 52 -1.37 0.66 -26.08
C GLY A 52 -0.35 -0.09 -25.19
N ASN A 53 0.10 0.49 -24.07
CA ASN A 53 0.95 -0.23 -23.14
C ASN A 53 0.15 -1.33 -22.45
N GLU A 54 0.76 -2.49 -22.31
CA GLU A 54 0.12 -3.66 -21.71
C GLU A 54 0.77 -4.03 -20.38
N THR A 55 -0.06 -4.34 -19.39
CA THR A 55 0.36 -4.92 -18.11
C THR A 55 -0.31 -6.27 -17.94
N PHE A 56 0.46 -7.32 -17.74
CA PHE A 56 0.01 -8.69 -17.52
C PHE A 56 0.14 -9.05 -16.04
N TYR A 57 -0.77 -9.90 -15.57
CA TYR A 57 -0.82 -10.36 -14.19
C TYR A 57 -0.90 -11.89 -14.14
N GLN A 58 -0.08 -12.50 -13.31
CA GLN A 58 -0.08 -13.94 -13.07
C GLN A 58 -0.41 -14.24 -11.61
N TYR A 59 -1.07 -15.35 -11.38
CA TYR A 59 -1.56 -15.73 -10.06
C TYR A 59 -1.25 -17.19 -9.76
N ASP A 60 -1.08 -17.52 -8.49
CA ASP A 60 -1.02 -18.90 -8.03
C ASP A 60 -2.42 -19.54 -7.99
N ALA A 61 -2.46 -20.82 -7.59
CA ALA A 61 -3.72 -21.57 -7.48
C ALA A 61 -4.67 -21.04 -6.39
N MET A 62 -4.15 -20.27 -5.43
CA MET A 62 -4.92 -19.64 -4.34
C MET A 62 -5.44 -18.24 -4.74
N GLY A 63 -4.97 -17.71 -5.89
CA GLY A 63 -5.35 -16.39 -6.39
C GLY A 63 -4.43 -15.25 -5.92
N HIS A 64 -3.29 -15.55 -5.32
CA HIS A 64 -2.30 -14.55 -4.99
C HIS A 64 -1.54 -14.11 -6.25
N LEU A 65 -1.33 -12.81 -6.42
CA LEU A 65 -0.54 -12.25 -7.51
C LEU A 65 0.93 -12.70 -7.37
N THR A 66 1.44 -13.46 -8.34
CA THR A 66 2.84 -13.93 -8.34
C THR A 66 3.75 -13.07 -9.23
N GLN A 67 3.18 -12.43 -10.25
CA GLN A 67 3.94 -11.57 -11.14
C GLN A 67 3.05 -10.50 -11.78
N SER A 68 3.57 -9.28 -11.89
CA SER A 68 3.10 -8.28 -12.84
C SER A 68 4.20 -7.97 -13.85
N SER A 69 3.82 -7.79 -15.13
CA SER A 69 4.75 -7.59 -16.25
C SER A 69 4.23 -6.46 -17.12
N CYS A 70 4.97 -5.34 -17.18
CA CYS A 70 4.64 -4.24 -18.09
C CYS A 70 5.45 -4.38 -19.38
N THR A 71 4.82 -4.19 -20.54
CA THR A 71 5.55 -4.09 -21.81
C THR A 71 6.34 -2.78 -21.82
N GLY A 72 7.62 -2.88 -22.12
CA GLY A 72 8.46 -1.72 -22.43
C GLY A 72 8.12 -1.13 -23.80
N ALA A 73 8.87 -0.10 -24.22
CA ALA A 73 8.86 0.40 -25.59
C ALA A 73 9.28 -0.73 -26.56
N GLU A 74 8.97 -0.55 -27.85
CA GLU A 74 9.30 -1.55 -28.87
C GLU A 74 10.80 -1.90 -28.84
N GLY A 75 11.10 -3.19 -28.57
CA GLY A 75 12.47 -3.71 -28.44
C GLY A 75 13.06 -3.69 -27.03
N GLU A 76 12.32 -3.24 -26.02
CA GLU A 76 12.72 -3.34 -24.61
C GLU A 76 12.19 -4.63 -23.98
N GLU A 77 12.96 -5.18 -23.04
CA GLU A 77 12.51 -6.33 -22.23
C GLU A 77 11.37 -5.94 -21.30
N PRO A 78 10.37 -6.83 -21.10
CA PRO A 78 9.28 -6.57 -20.15
C PRO A 78 9.78 -6.30 -18.75
N GLN A 79 9.20 -5.31 -18.09
CA GLN A 79 9.48 -4.94 -16.71
C GLN A 79 8.66 -5.83 -15.77
N ASN A 80 9.33 -6.76 -15.09
CA ASN A 80 8.68 -7.75 -14.23
C ASN A 80 8.83 -7.39 -12.74
N THR A 81 7.72 -7.42 -12.01
CA THR A 81 7.73 -7.44 -10.53
C THR A 81 7.21 -8.80 -10.08
N VAL A 82 7.97 -9.50 -9.22
CA VAL A 82 7.65 -10.84 -8.74
C VAL A 82 7.33 -10.79 -7.25
N TYR A 83 6.28 -11.51 -6.85
CA TYR A 83 5.80 -11.60 -5.46
C TYR A 83 5.90 -13.04 -4.96
N THR A 84 6.42 -13.21 -3.77
CA THR A 84 6.47 -14.49 -3.07
C THR A 84 5.57 -14.44 -1.84
N TRP A 85 4.87 -15.52 -1.56
CA TRP A 85 3.86 -15.61 -0.51
C TRP A 85 4.15 -16.77 0.43
N ASP A 86 3.78 -16.62 1.71
CA ASP A 86 3.70 -17.74 2.62
C ASP A 86 2.36 -18.48 2.46
N LYS A 87 2.21 -19.58 3.18
CA LYS A 87 0.99 -20.41 3.16
C LYS A 87 -0.20 -19.76 3.87
N GLU A 88 0.02 -18.73 4.67
CA GLU A 88 -0.99 -17.92 5.36
C GLU A 88 -1.49 -16.77 4.47
N GLY A 89 -0.86 -16.50 3.31
CA GLY A 89 -1.23 -15.46 2.36
C GLY A 89 -0.58 -14.10 2.62
N HIS A 90 0.56 -14.08 3.31
CA HIS A 90 1.35 -12.85 3.47
C HIS A 90 2.47 -12.81 2.41
N VAL A 91 2.76 -11.62 1.89
CA VAL A 91 3.90 -11.40 0.97
C VAL A 91 5.20 -11.54 1.73
N THR A 92 6.06 -12.49 1.34
CA THR A 92 7.38 -12.70 1.96
C THR A 92 8.53 -12.07 1.21
N ALA A 93 8.38 -11.84 -0.10
CA ALA A 93 9.35 -11.09 -0.88
C ALA A 93 8.69 -10.40 -2.07
N VAL A 94 9.27 -9.26 -2.46
CA VAL A 94 8.96 -8.54 -3.71
C VAL A 94 10.28 -8.32 -4.44
N THR A 95 10.37 -8.81 -5.68
CA THR A 95 11.51 -8.55 -6.57
C THR A 95 11.07 -7.54 -7.63
N ASP A 96 11.78 -6.43 -7.73
CA ASP A 96 11.50 -5.39 -8.70
C ASP A 96 12.07 -5.74 -10.10
N PRO A 97 11.79 -4.95 -11.17
CA PRO A 97 12.31 -5.20 -12.51
C PRO A 97 13.84 -5.13 -12.63
N LEU A 98 14.54 -4.51 -11.71
CA LEU A 98 16.02 -4.45 -11.68
C LEU A 98 16.63 -5.68 -10.99
N GLY A 99 15.79 -6.53 -10.37
CA GLY A 99 16.20 -7.70 -9.61
C GLY A 99 16.48 -7.41 -8.15
N ASP A 100 16.22 -6.20 -7.69
CA ASP A 100 16.32 -5.83 -6.27
C ASP A 100 15.20 -6.49 -5.48
N VAL A 101 15.50 -7.00 -4.28
CA VAL A 101 14.58 -7.79 -3.48
C VAL A 101 14.31 -7.12 -2.14
N GLU A 102 13.03 -6.92 -1.82
CA GLU A 102 12.57 -6.62 -0.47
C GLU A 102 11.99 -7.87 0.17
N CYS A 103 12.34 -8.15 1.43
CA CYS A 103 11.86 -9.31 2.17
C CYS A 103 11.04 -8.90 3.40
N TYR A 104 10.04 -9.71 3.74
CA TYR A 104 9.13 -9.45 4.84
C TYR A 104 8.97 -10.70 5.70
N THR A 105 8.92 -10.52 7.01
CA THR A 105 8.61 -11.58 7.97
C THR A 105 7.45 -11.18 8.85
N TYR A 106 6.71 -12.16 9.35
CA TYR A 106 5.51 -11.94 10.14
C TYR A 106 5.58 -12.69 11.46
N ASP A 107 4.88 -12.18 12.45
CA ASP A 107 4.68 -12.88 13.70
C ASP A 107 3.51 -13.90 13.59
N PRO A 108 3.29 -14.76 14.59
CA PRO A 108 2.20 -15.74 14.56
C PRO A 108 0.78 -15.12 14.48
N ALA A 109 0.63 -13.82 14.71
CA ALA A 109 -0.64 -13.11 14.59
C ALA A 109 -0.80 -12.48 13.18
N GLY A 110 0.14 -12.70 12.24
CA GLY A 110 0.13 -12.17 10.89
C GLY A 110 0.56 -10.70 10.79
N ARG A 111 1.15 -10.14 11.84
CA ARG A 111 1.64 -8.75 11.84
C ARG A 111 3.09 -8.72 11.35
N MET A 112 3.46 -7.72 10.57
CA MET A 112 4.83 -7.58 10.05
C MET A 112 5.84 -7.49 11.21
N LYS A 113 6.73 -8.46 11.29
CA LYS A 113 7.79 -8.52 12.31
C LYS A 113 9.04 -7.79 11.87
N ALA A 114 9.41 -7.95 10.60
CA ALA A 114 10.55 -7.22 10.02
C ALA A 114 10.39 -7.07 8.50
N LYS A 115 11.01 -6.02 7.99
CA LYS A 115 11.24 -5.76 6.57
C LYS A 115 12.74 -5.61 6.36
N ILE A 116 13.27 -6.26 5.30
CA ILE A 116 14.62 -6.01 4.78
C ILE A 116 14.43 -5.34 3.44
N ASP A 117 14.97 -4.13 3.28
CA ASP A 117 14.87 -3.38 2.04
C ASP A 117 15.88 -3.89 0.98
N LYS A 118 15.81 -3.33 -0.23
CA LYS A 118 16.68 -3.71 -1.35
C LYS A 118 18.17 -3.49 -1.09
N ASP A 119 18.55 -2.61 -0.18
CA ASP A 119 19.93 -2.34 0.21
C ASP A 119 20.41 -3.27 1.34
N GLY A 120 19.52 -4.17 1.82
CA GLY A 120 19.80 -5.14 2.87
C GLY A 120 19.62 -4.59 4.30
N TYR A 121 19.04 -3.40 4.46
CA TYR A 121 18.80 -2.83 5.78
C TYR A 121 17.51 -3.37 6.38
N GLU A 122 17.61 -3.92 7.59
CA GLU A 122 16.47 -4.43 8.34
C GLU A 122 15.80 -3.32 9.14
N THR A 123 14.47 -3.25 9.06
CA THR A 123 13.60 -2.53 10.00
C THR A 123 12.72 -3.56 10.68
N SER A 124 12.76 -3.64 12.02
CA SER A 124 11.94 -4.57 12.80
C SER A 124 10.94 -3.84 13.68
N PHE A 125 9.81 -4.51 13.96
CA PHE A 125 8.66 -3.99 14.69
C PHE A 125 8.38 -4.85 15.91
N HIS A 126 8.24 -4.21 17.05
CA HIS A 126 7.79 -4.84 18.29
C HIS A 126 6.38 -4.36 18.62
N TYR A 127 5.50 -5.30 18.97
CA TYR A 127 4.10 -5.03 19.26
C TYR A 127 3.79 -5.29 20.72
N GLY A 128 3.04 -4.38 21.31
CA GLY A 128 2.47 -4.56 22.63
C GLY A 128 1.36 -5.60 22.68
N LYS A 129 0.87 -5.87 23.87
CA LYS A 129 -0.23 -6.83 24.11
C LYS A 129 -1.51 -6.48 23.37
N ASP A 130 -1.73 -5.19 23.16
CA ASP A 130 -2.91 -4.66 22.46
C ASP A 130 -2.77 -4.66 20.93
N GLY A 131 -1.62 -5.15 20.39
CA GLY A 131 -1.35 -5.25 18.97
C GLY A 131 -0.86 -3.96 18.31
N GLN A 132 -0.60 -2.91 19.09
CA GLN A 132 -0.02 -1.67 18.58
C GLN A 132 1.51 -1.77 18.55
N VAL A 133 2.14 -1.07 17.61
CA VAL A 133 3.61 -0.99 17.53
C VAL A 133 4.14 -0.18 18.69
N GLU A 134 4.94 -0.77 19.57
CA GLU A 134 5.58 -0.09 20.69
C GLU A 134 7.04 0.29 20.40
N GLU A 135 7.73 -0.46 19.53
CA GLU A 135 9.10 -0.15 19.14
C GLU A 135 9.33 -0.46 17.65
N ILE A 136 10.02 0.45 16.97
CA ILE A 136 10.59 0.25 15.64
C ILE A 136 12.11 0.32 15.79
N ARG A 137 12.82 -0.67 15.26
CA ARG A 137 14.29 -0.72 15.29
C ARG A 137 14.83 -0.73 13.87
N TYR A 138 15.78 0.15 13.60
CA TYR A 138 16.46 0.27 12.32
C TYR A 138 17.81 -0.47 12.31
N ALA A 139 18.31 -0.79 11.12
CA ALA A 139 19.55 -1.53 10.91
C ALA A 139 20.77 -0.89 11.55
N ASP A 140 20.81 0.43 11.70
CA ASP A 140 21.89 1.16 12.36
C ASP A 140 21.80 1.17 13.89
N GLY A 141 20.83 0.44 14.45
CA GLY A 141 20.59 0.32 15.88
C GLY A 141 19.74 1.44 16.47
N ARG A 142 19.35 2.46 15.71
CA ARG A 142 18.41 3.48 16.17
C ARG A 142 17.04 2.87 16.40
N THR A 143 16.32 3.41 17.38
CA THR A 143 14.98 2.97 17.73
C THR A 143 14.01 4.14 17.80
N VAL A 144 12.75 3.85 17.50
CA VAL A 144 11.60 4.72 17.78
C VAL A 144 10.69 3.97 18.73
N SER A 145 10.37 4.55 19.89
CA SER A 145 9.40 4.00 20.83
C SER A 145 8.11 4.81 20.74
N LEU A 146 6.99 4.11 20.77
CA LEU A 146 5.65 4.68 20.71
C LEU A 146 4.88 4.32 21.97
N THR A 147 4.25 5.31 22.57
CA THR A 147 3.42 5.14 23.76
C THR A 147 2.00 5.57 23.47
N TYR A 148 1.04 4.83 24.00
CA TYR A 148 -0.38 5.03 23.75
C TYR A 148 -1.14 5.24 25.05
N ASN A 149 -2.20 6.04 25.00
CA ASN A 149 -3.10 6.23 26.13
C ASN A 149 -4.03 5.01 26.32
N ALA A 150 -4.86 5.03 27.37
CA ALA A 150 -5.76 3.92 27.71
C ALA A 150 -6.80 3.59 26.63
N ILE A 151 -7.08 4.50 25.70
CA ILE A 151 -8.00 4.31 24.57
C ILE A 151 -7.26 4.09 23.25
N ARG A 152 -5.96 3.73 23.33
CA ARG A 152 -5.09 3.35 22.19
C ARG A 152 -4.75 4.47 21.22
N GLN A 153 -4.83 5.72 21.63
CA GLN A 153 -4.35 6.84 20.82
C GLN A 153 -2.87 7.09 21.14
N LEU A 154 -2.09 7.41 20.11
CA LEU A 154 -0.66 7.73 20.25
C LEU A 154 -0.49 8.99 21.08
N GLU A 155 0.28 8.88 22.17
CA GLU A 155 0.51 9.96 23.14
C GLU A 155 1.96 10.48 23.09
N GLU A 156 2.91 9.58 22.83
CA GLU A 156 4.33 9.93 22.81
C GLU A 156 5.07 9.13 21.74
N VAL A 157 5.96 9.82 21.03
CA VAL A 157 6.96 9.22 20.14
C VAL A 157 8.34 9.64 20.61
N ARG A 158 9.19 8.68 20.91
CA ARG A 158 10.57 8.91 21.32
C ARG A 158 11.53 8.31 20.30
N ASP A 159 12.40 9.15 19.77
CA ASP A 159 13.47 8.77 18.85
C ASP A 159 14.83 9.30 19.30
N TRP A 160 15.85 9.26 18.44
CA TRP A 160 17.20 9.76 18.70
C TRP A 160 17.30 11.29 18.77
N LEU A 161 16.29 12.04 18.35
CA LEU A 161 16.22 13.50 18.48
C LEU A 161 15.59 13.91 19.81
N GLY A 162 14.83 13.01 20.45
CA GLY A 162 14.16 13.22 21.72
C GLY A 162 12.72 12.73 21.73
N THR A 163 11.86 13.43 22.47
CA THR A 163 10.47 13.03 22.69
C THR A 163 9.51 14.04 22.10
N THR A 164 8.64 13.57 21.19
CA THR A 164 7.47 14.30 20.70
C THR A 164 6.24 13.86 21.49
N LYS A 165 5.49 14.81 22.06
CA LYS A 165 4.24 14.55 22.79
C LYS A 165 3.04 15.00 21.99
N ILE A 166 1.98 14.19 22.02
CA ILE A 166 0.72 14.41 21.30
C ILE A 166 -0.40 14.46 22.34
N ALA A 167 -1.10 15.58 22.41
CA ALA A 167 -2.28 15.72 23.26
C ALA A 167 -3.54 15.64 22.42
N MET A 168 -4.56 14.94 22.92
CA MET A 168 -5.86 14.81 22.29
C MET A 168 -6.89 15.67 23.01
N ASP A 169 -7.91 16.15 22.30
CA ASP A 169 -9.09 16.77 22.86
C ASP A 169 -10.10 15.69 23.37
N GLU A 170 -11.21 16.14 23.95
CA GLU A 170 -12.26 15.23 24.47
C GLU A 170 -12.97 14.45 23.34
N ALA A 171 -12.93 14.92 22.09
CA ALA A 171 -13.48 14.25 20.91
C ALA A 171 -12.49 13.24 20.28
N GLY A 172 -11.23 13.23 20.77
CA GLY A 172 -10.18 12.35 20.27
C GLY A 172 -9.41 12.90 19.06
N HIS A 173 -9.56 14.17 18.74
CA HIS A 173 -8.73 14.83 17.75
C HIS A 173 -7.42 15.32 18.38
N ILE A 174 -6.36 15.49 17.56
CA ILE A 174 -5.09 16.06 18.04
C ILE A 174 -5.31 17.51 18.46
N ALA A 175 -5.18 17.80 19.76
CA ALA A 175 -5.28 19.15 20.30
C ALA A 175 -3.95 19.90 20.23
N SER A 176 -2.82 19.22 20.44
CA SER A 176 -1.50 19.81 20.27
C SER A 176 -0.41 18.75 20.05
N VAL A 177 0.69 19.21 19.45
CA VAL A 177 1.93 18.45 19.31
C VAL A 177 3.08 19.28 19.87
N THR A 178 3.87 18.72 20.77
CA THR A 178 5.09 19.34 21.33
C THR A 178 6.30 18.56 20.83
N ASP A 179 7.20 19.24 20.14
CA ASP A 179 8.43 18.65 19.60
C ASP A 179 9.48 18.39 20.73
N PRO A 180 10.60 17.68 20.42
CA PRO A 180 11.67 17.40 21.37
C PRO A 180 12.35 18.66 21.94
N TYR A 181 12.22 19.81 21.27
CA TYR A 181 12.81 21.09 21.67
C TYR A 181 11.85 21.95 22.49
N GLY A 182 10.62 21.45 22.76
CA GLY A 182 9.61 22.13 23.55
C GLY A 182 8.72 23.08 22.77
N LYS A 183 8.84 23.12 21.42
CA LYS A 183 7.94 23.90 20.58
C LYS A 183 6.59 23.20 20.48
N ASN A 184 5.53 23.91 20.83
CA ASN A 184 4.16 23.42 20.80
C ASN A 184 3.39 24.02 19.62
N VAL A 185 2.62 23.17 18.92
CA VAL A 185 1.66 23.56 17.87
C VAL A 185 0.29 23.08 18.31
N GLY A 186 -0.65 24.00 18.49
CA GLY A 186 -2.05 23.72 18.80
C GLY A 186 -2.89 23.62 17.52
N TYR A 187 -3.96 22.82 17.59
CA TYR A 187 -4.93 22.62 16.52
C TYR A 187 -6.33 22.93 17.05
N GLU A 188 -7.11 23.62 16.24
CA GLU A 188 -8.53 23.88 16.49
C GLU A 188 -9.35 23.22 15.38
N TRP A 189 -10.33 22.42 15.79
CA TRP A 189 -11.22 21.69 14.88
C TRP A 189 -12.56 22.42 14.82
N GLY A 190 -12.98 22.78 13.60
CA GLY A 190 -14.31 23.37 13.39
C GLY A 190 -15.42 22.36 13.69
N SER A 191 -16.49 22.84 14.30
CA SER A 191 -17.74 22.10 14.54
C SER A 191 -18.53 21.88 13.27
#